data_e5f5f06b6892fd3e5fc73f0e84c96f03
#
_entry.id   e5f5f06b6892fd3e5fc73f0e84c96f03
#
_cell.length_a   1.000
_cell.length_b   1.000
_cell.length_c   1.000
_cell.angle_alpha   90.00
_cell.angle_beta   90.00
_cell.angle_gamma   90.00
#
_symmetry.space_group_name_H-M   'P 1'
#
loop_
_entity.id
_entity.type
_entity.pdbx_description
1 polymer ?
#
loop_
_entity_poly.entity_id
_entity_poly.type
_entity_poly.pdbx_seq_one_letter_code
_entity_poly.pdbx_strand_id
1 'polypeptide(L)'
;MKMVLKTLSVGELRSPNSTARQHNKHQRKKARALFSEHGIVVPIIVDERMRIIDGVLRFEIAKELGLQELNAVIVSNATEATLLQLELSLNRLAEDSAWDTERLKTKFEQLIEYNVDLTFTGFETAEIDNILLFEVIEPEDQNWTAADPVTQ
;
A
#
# COMPACT_ATOMS: atom_id res chain seq x y z
N MET A 1 -9.63 -1.24 -24.09
CA MET A 1 -8.90 -0.39 -23.12
C MET A 1 -7.42 -0.45 -23.46
N LYS A 2 -6.76 0.69 -23.48
CA LYS A 2 -5.32 0.82 -23.72
C LYS A 2 -4.68 1.56 -22.57
N MET A 3 -3.46 1.20 -22.19
CA MET A 3 -2.72 1.80 -21.07
C MET A 3 -1.35 2.24 -21.55
N VAL A 4 -0.94 3.45 -21.18
CA VAL A 4 0.36 4.02 -21.51
C VAL A 4 0.93 4.71 -20.26
N LEU A 5 2.15 4.37 -19.89
CA LEU A 5 2.89 5.04 -18.81
C LEU A 5 3.54 6.32 -19.36
N LYS A 6 3.30 7.44 -18.73
CA LYS A 6 3.89 8.74 -19.04
C LYS A 6 4.20 9.54 -17.79
N THR A 7 5.18 10.41 -17.87
CA THR A 7 5.38 11.51 -16.91
C THR A 7 4.51 12.68 -17.34
N LEU A 8 3.64 13.13 -16.45
CA LEU A 8 2.69 14.21 -16.69
C LEU A 8 2.97 15.39 -15.76
N SER A 9 2.68 16.60 -16.23
CA SER A 9 2.70 17.79 -15.40
C SER A 9 1.59 17.72 -14.35
N VAL A 10 1.91 18.00 -13.09
CA VAL A 10 0.93 18.05 -11.99
C VAL A 10 -0.18 19.07 -12.29
N GLY A 11 0.15 20.17 -12.98
CA GLY A 11 -0.82 21.19 -13.38
C GLY A 11 -1.86 20.76 -14.41
N GLU A 12 -1.60 19.69 -15.17
CA GLU A 12 -2.54 19.14 -16.15
C GLU A 12 -3.54 18.16 -15.54
N LEU A 13 -3.25 17.66 -14.34
CA LEU A 13 -4.05 16.64 -13.67
C LEU A 13 -5.31 17.24 -13.04
N ARG A 14 -6.40 16.48 -13.08
CA ARG A 14 -7.70 16.87 -12.56
C ARG A 14 -8.12 15.90 -11.47
N SER A 15 -8.52 16.46 -10.33
CA SER A 15 -9.16 15.66 -9.27
C SER A 15 -10.47 15.07 -9.78
N PRO A 16 -10.86 13.88 -9.33
CA PRO A 16 -12.17 13.32 -9.66
C PRO A 16 -13.28 14.17 -9.06
N ASN A 17 -14.48 14.11 -9.64
CA ASN A 17 -15.65 14.82 -9.11
C ASN A 17 -16.04 14.36 -7.69
N SER A 18 -15.80 13.07 -7.41
CA SER A 18 -15.97 12.45 -6.10
C SER A 18 -14.96 11.34 -5.94
N THR A 19 -14.56 11.05 -4.70
CA THR A 19 -13.71 9.90 -4.37
C THR A 19 -14.48 8.97 -3.45
N ALA A 20 -14.39 7.68 -3.70
CA ALA A 20 -14.95 6.66 -2.82
C ALA A 20 -14.15 6.51 -1.53
N ARG A 21 -12.90 6.95 -1.51
CA ARG A 21 -11.98 6.81 -0.39
C ARG A 21 -11.71 8.14 0.28
N GLN A 22 -11.74 8.15 1.62
CA GLN A 22 -11.40 9.30 2.44
C GLN A 22 -10.03 9.09 3.09
N HIS A 23 -9.23 10.16 3.13
CA HIS A 23 -7.93 10.18 3.77
C HIS A 23 -7.95 11.11 4.98
N ASN A 24 -7.69 10.57 6.16
CA ASN A 24 -7.61 11.36 7.39
C ASN A 24 -6.26 12.09 7.51
N LYS A 25 -6.18 13.03 8.47
CA LYS A 25 -4.97 13.84 8.70
C LYS A 25 -3.75 12.99 9.02
N HIS A 26 -3.91 11.91 9.78
CA HIS A 26 -2.82 11.01 10.16
C HIS A 26 -2.26 10.28 8.93
N GLN A 27 -3.11 9.75 8.07
CA GLN A 27 -2.72 9.09 6.83
C GLN A 27 -2.01 10.07 5.88
N ARG A 28 -2.50 11.30 5.76
CA ARG A 28 -1.87 12.35 4.95
C ARG A 28 -0.47 12.70 5.46
N LYS A 29 -0.32 12.90 6.77
CA LYS A 29 0.98 13.18 7.41
C LYS A 29 1.98 12.06 7.16
N LYS A 30 1.56 10.82 7.32
CA LYS A 30 2.35 9.61 7.07
C LYS A 30 2.77 9.52 5.60
N ALA A 31 1.83 9.68 4.66
CA ALA A 31 2.12 9.68 3.24
C ALA A 31 3.10 10.80 2.85
N ARG A 32 2.95 11.99 3.40
CA ARG A 32 3.86 13.12 3.18
C ARG A 32 5.29 12.78 3.62
N ALA A 33 5.47 12.18 4.80
CA ALA A 33 6.77 11.78 5.31
C ALA A 33 7.42 10.70 4.41
N LEU A 34 6.67 9.69 4.01
CA LEU A 34 7.15 8.61 3.13
C LEU A 34 7.52 9.13 1.74
N PHE A 35 6.70 9.99 1.16
CA PHE A 35 6.95 10.54 -0.18
C PHE A 35 8.08 11.58 -0.19
N SER A 36 8.31 12.26 0.93
CA SER A 36 9.49 13.12 1.10
C SER A 36 10.78 12.31 1.15
N GLU A 37 10.76 11.14 1.79
CA GLU A 37 11.94 10.26 1.92
C GLU A 37 12.22 9.48 0.65
N HIS A 38 11.20 8.83 0.08
CA HIS A 38 11.37 7.89 -1.03
C HIS A 38 10.99 8.45 -2.40
N GLY A 39 10.31 9.59 -2.45
CA GLY A 39 9.59 10.03 -3.64
C GLY A 39 8.29 9.26 -3.85
N ILE A 40 7.55 9.65 -4.88
CA ILE A 40 6.29 8.98 -5.28
C ILE A 40 6.61 7.97 -6.38
N VAL A 41 6.93 6.74 -5.98
CA VAL A 41 7.42 5.69 -6.89
C VAL A 41 6.28 4.93 -7.60
N VAL A 42 5.08 4.95 -7.02
CA VAL A 42 3.90 4.29 -7.62
C VAL A 42 3.17 5.29 -8.51
N PRO A 43 3.01 5.01 -9.81
CA PRO A 43 2.27 5.88 -10.72
C PRO A 43 0.82 6.06 -10.29
N ILE A 44 0.26 7.22 -10.58
CA ILE A 44 -1.20 7.43 -10.51
C ILE A 44 -1.86 6.89 -11.79
N ILE A 45 -3.16 6.70 -11.77
CA ILE A 45 -3.94 6.28 -12.94
C ILE A 45 -4.90 7.40 -13.31
N VAL A 46 -4.88 7.78 -14.59
CA VAL A 46 -5.72 8.84 -15.14
C VAL A 46 -6.43 8.36 -16.40
N ASP A 47 -7.53 9.00 -16.72
CA ASP A 47 -8.22 8.82 -18.01
C ASP A 47 -7.64 9.73 -19.11
N GLU A 48 -8.20 9.67 -20.31
CA GLU A 48 -7.81 10.49 -21.45
C GLU A 48 -8.00 12.00 -21.23
N ARG A 49 -8.84 12.39 -20.27
CA ARG A 49 -9.10 13.79 -19.88
C ARG A 49 -8.23 14.24 -18.70
N MET A 50 -7.20 13.47 -18.35
CA MET A 50 -6.32 13.72 -17.21
C MET A 50 -7.03 13.72 -15.84
N ARG A 51 -8.22 13.12 -15.77
CA ARG A 51 -8.96 12.93 -14.52
C ARG A 51 -8.38 11.73 -13.77
N ILE A 52 -8.08 11.92 -12.49
CA ILE A 52 -7.48 10.86 -11.67
C ILE A 52 -8.52 9.78 -11.36
N ILE A 53 -8.16 8.53 -11.67
CA ILE A 53 -8.94 7.33 -11.36
C ILE A 53 -8.42 6.68 -10.06
N ASP A 54 -7.10 6.61 -9.90
CA ASP A 54 -6.45 6.14 -8.68
C ASP A 54 -5.23 7.00 -8.35
N GLY A 55 -5.01 7.25 -7.06
CA GLY A 55 -3.85 8.00 -6.58
C GLY A 55 -4.14 9.45 -6.19
N VAL A 56 -5.35 9.80 -5.79
CA VAL A 56 -5.71 11.16 -5.33
C VAL A 56 -4.80 11.62 -4.20
N LEU A 57 -4.51 10.78 -3.20
CA LEU A 57 -3.62 11.14 -2.11
C LEU A 57 -2.19 11.42 -2.61
N ARG A 58 -1.67 10.60 -3.51
CA ARG A 58 -0.35 10.82 -4.14
C ARG A 58 -0.30 12.17 -4.87
N PHE A 59 -1.34 12.49 -5.62
CA PHE A 59 -1.47 13.75 -6.32
C PHE A 59 -1.52 14.96 -5.38
N GLU A 60 -2.34 14.88 -4.32
CA GLU A 60 -2.47 15.97 -3.35
C GLU A 60 -1.15 16.23 -2.60
N ILE A 61 -0.49 15.16 -2.14
CA ILE A 61 0.83 15.30 -1.49
C ILE A 61 1.89 15.80 -2.47
N ALA A 62 1.86 15.38 -3.73
CA ALA A 62 2.76 15.92 -4.75
C ALA A 62 2.63 17.44 -4.90
N LYS A 63 1.41 17.97 -4.88
CA LYS A 63 1.16 19.41 -4.89
C LYS A 63 1.71 20.09 -3.64
N GLU A 64 1.48 19.52 -2.47
CA GLU A 64 1.99 20.04 -1.20
C GLU A 64 3.53 20.07 -1.15
N LEU A 65 4.18 19.07 -1.75
CA LEU A 65 5.65 19.00 -1.84
C LEU A 65 6.23 19.86 -2.97
N GLY A 66 5.39 20.50 -3.77
CA GLY A 66 5.82 21.34 -4.91
C GLY A 66 6.40 20.55 -6.09
N LEU A 67 6.04 19.27 -6.24
CA LEU A 67 6.47 18.47 -7.38
C LEU A 67 5.82 18.97 -8.66
N GLN A 68 6.62 19.08 -9.73
CA GLN A 68 6.16 19.58 -11.02
C GLN A 68 5.56 18.48 -11.90
N GLU A 69 6.00 17.25 -11.70
CA GLU A 69 5.65 16.11 -12.53
C GLU A 69 5.33 14.87 -11.69
N LEU A 70 4.46 14.02 -12.22
CA LEU A 70 4.13 12.70 -11.69
C LEU A 70 4.12 11.67 -12.81
N ASN A 71 4.57 10.46 -12.48
CA ASN A 71 4.34 9.31 -13.34
C ASN A 71 2.88 8.87 -13.26
N ALA A 72 2.29 8.65 -14.42
CA ALA A 72 0.89 8.27 -14.54
C ALA A 72 0.71 7.20 -15.63
N VAL A 73 -0.23 6.30 -15.39
CA VAL A 73 -0.76 5.42 -16.42
C VAL A 73 -2.02 6.05 -16.99
N ILE A 74 -1.99 6.38 -18.28
CA ILE A 74 -3.15 6.91 -18.99
C ILE A 74 -3.97 5.72 -19.52
N VAL A 75 -5.22 5.63 -19.09
CA VAL A 75 -6.19 4.63 -19.55
C VAL A 75 -7.06 5.26 -20.62
N SER A 76 -7.05 4.70 -21.81
CA SER A 76 -7.82 5.16 -22.96
C SER A 76 -8.73 4.07 -23.50
N ASN A 77 -9.71 4.45 -24.32
CA ASN A 77 -10.71 3.55 -24.89
C ASN A 77 -11.47 2.75 -23.79
N ALA A 78 -11.82 3.39 -22.70
CA ALA A 78 -12.61 2.82 -21.61
C ALA A 78 -13.90 3.63 -21.43
N THR A 79 -14.97 2.94 -21.11
CA THR A 79 -16.26 3.57 -20.75
C THR A 79 -16.20 4.12 -19.31
N GLU A 80 -17.08 5.06 -18.96
CA GLU A 80 -17.21 5.55 -17.58
C GLU A 80 -17.49 4.40 -16.61
N ALA A 81 -18.30 3.42 -17.00
CA ALA A 81 -18.54 2.23 -16.18
C ALA A 81 -17.28 1.43 -15.91
N THR A 82 -16.44 1.22 -16.92
CA THR A 82 -15.15 0.53 -16.78
C THR A 82 -14.18 1.31 -15.88
N LEU A 83 -14.11 2.62 -16.02
CA LEU A 83 -13.27 3.48 -15.17
C LEU A 83 -13.72 3.43 -13.71
N LEU A 84 -15.02 3.47 -13.44
CA LEU A 84 -15.58 3.33 -12.09
C LEU A 84 -15.28 1.95 -11.48
N GLN A 85 -15.45 0.88 -12.25
CA GLN A 85 -15.08 -0.47 -11.82
C GLN A 85 -13.59 -0.56 -11.50
N LEU A 86 -12.74 0.04 -12.31
CA LEU A 86 -11.29 0.09 -12.09
C LEU A 86 -10.95 0.81 -10.78
N GLU A 87 -11.51 1.99 -10.55
CA GLU A 87 -11.34 2.74 -9.31
C GLU A 87 -11.68 1.89 -8.08
N LEU A 88 -12.86 1.28 -8.06
CA LEU A 88 -13.33 0.50 -6.93
C LEU A 88 -12.52 -0.79 -6.73
N SER A 89 -12.20 -1.50 -7.81
CA SER A 89 -11.45 -2.76 -7.72
C SER A 89 -10.02 -2.57 -7.24
N LEU A 90 -9.33 -1.53 -7.67
CA LEU A 90 -7.97 -1.24 -7.22
C LEU A 90 -7.92 -0.91 -5.72
N ASN A 91 -8.88 -0.13 -5.25
CA ASN A 91 -9.00 0.17 -3.82
C ASN A 91 -9.32 -1.09 -3.00
N ARG A 92 -10.25 -1.91 -3.47
CA ARG A 92 -10.67 -3.12 -2.76
C ARG A 92 -9.58 -4.18 -2.68
N LEU A 93 -8.85 -4.42 -3.77
CA LEU A 93 -7.74 -5.37 -3.79
C LEU A 93 -6.64 -5.02 -2.79
N ALA A 94 -6.35 -3.74 -2.60
CA ALA A 94 -5.39 -3.29 -1.59
C ALA A 94 -5.85 -3.59 -0.16
N GLU A 95 -7.17 -3.56 0.10
CA GLU A 95 -7.76 -3.84 1.42
C GLU A 95 -7.87 -5.35 1.71
N ASP A 96 -8.02 -6.18 0.70
CA ASP A 96 -8.20 -7.63 0.84
C ASP A 96 -6.91 -8.39 1.21
N SER A 97 -5.77 -7.73 1.15
CA SER A 97 -4.49 -8.33 1.51
C SER A 97 -4.22 -8.24 3.02
N ALA A 98 -3.53 -9.25 3.54
CA ALA A 98 -3.05 -9.29 4.92
C ALA A 98 -1.54 -9.54 4.96
N TRP A 99 -0.89 -9.11 6.04
CA TRP A 99 0.52 -9.36 6.25
C TRP A 99 0.76 -10.77 6.78
N ASP A 100 1.78 -11.44 6.25
CA ASP A 100 2.40 -12.59 6.88
C ASP A 100 3.36 -12.08 7.96
N THR A 101 2.99 -12.22 9.22
CA THR A 101 3.70 -11.61 10.34
C THR A 101 5.12 -12.13 10.50
N GLU A 102 5.35 -13.42 10.28
CA GLU A 102 6.67 -14.04 10.37
C GLU A 102 7.60 -13.48 9.29
N ARG A 103 7.14 -13.42 8.05
CA ARG A 103 7.92 -12.86 6.93
C ARG A 103 8.17 -11.37 7.10
N LEU A 104 7.18 -10.65 7.63
CA LEU A 104 7.32 -9.22 7.91
C LEU A 104 8.35 -8.97 9.00
N LYS A 105 8.35 -9.76 10.07
CA LYS A 105 9.37 -9.71 11.12
C LYS A 105 10.76 -9.91 10.55
N THR A 106 10.97 -10.93 9.71
CA THR A 106 12.24 -11.19 9.04
C THR A 106 12.71 -9.98 8.23
N LYS A 107 11.82 -9.32 7.50
CA LYS A 107 12.16 -8.10 6.74
C LYS A 107 12.55 -6.94 7.64
N PHE A 108 11.88 -6.76 8.77
CA PHE A 108 12.24 -5.73 9.75
C PHE A 108 13.62 -6.00 10.37
N GLU A 109 13.92 -7.24 10.72
CA GLU A 109 15.24 -7.64 11.23
C GLU A 109 16.35 -7.35 10.20
N GLN A 110 16.11 -7.61 8.92
CA GLN A 110 17.04 -7.27 7.84
C GLN A 110 17.25 -5.74 7.72
N LEU A 111 16.20 -4.95 7.83
CA LEU A 111 16.31 -3.49 7.80
C LEU A 111 17.09 -2.95 9.00
N ILE A 112 16.93 -3.56 10.18
CA ILE A 112 17.71 -3.24 11.37
C ILE A 112 19.20 -3.53 11.14
N GLU A 113 19.55 -4.66 10.52
CA GLU A 113 20.91 -5.00 10.16
C GLU A 113 21.54 -3.96 9.19
N TYR A 114 20.72 -3.38 8.30
CA TYR A 114 21.16 -2.31 7.40
C TYR A 114 21.17 -0.92 8.05
N ASN A 115 20.86 -0.79 9.34
CA ASN A 115 20.73 0.48 10.06
C ASN A 115 19.72 1.45 9.42
N VAL A 116 18.61 0.92 8.89
CA VAL A 116 17.54 1.69 8.29
C VAL A 116 16.47 1.99 9.35
N ASP A 117 15.97 3.23 9.34
CA ASP A 117 14.86 3.63 10.20
C ASP A 117 13.55 2.97 9.75
N LEU A 118 13.00 2.11 10.60
CA LEU A 118 11.78 1.34 10.32
C LEU A 118 10.52 2.21 10.19
N THR A 119 10.52 3.42 10.74
CA THR A 119 9.37 4.33 10.63
C THR A 119 9.10 4.76 9.19
N PHE A 120 10.10 4.73 8.31
CA PHE A 120 9.94 4.98 6.87
C PHE A 120 9.38 3.79 6.09
N THR A 121 9.01 2.70 6.74
CA THR A 121 8.24 1.60 6.12
C THR A 121 6.74 1.87 6.08
N GLY A 122 6.26 2.87 6.80
CA GLY A 122 4.85 3.19 6.92
C GLY A 122 4.14 2.50 8.09
N PHE A 123 4.82 1.63 8.82
CA PHE A 123 4.31 1.04 10.05
C PHE A 123 4.51 1.99 11.23
N GLU A 124 3.54 2.02 12.15
CA GLU A 124 3.64 2.78 13.38
C GLU A 124 4.59 2.08 14.37
N THR A 125 5.20 2.83 15.29
CA THR A 125 6.13 2.29 16.28
C THR A 125 5.53 1.12 17.07
N ALA A 126 4.28 1.24 17.50
CA ALA A 126 3.59 0.16 18.21
C ALA A 126 3.37 -1.09 17.35
N GLU A 127 3.10 -0.94 16.07
CA GLU A 127 2.99 -2.06 15.12
C GLU A 127 4.34 -2.76 14.93
N ILE A 128 5.41 -1.98 14.77
CA ILE A 128 6.78 -2.48 14.64
C ILE A 128 7.17 -3.29 15.88
N ASP A 129 6.94 -2.75 17.07
CA ASP A 129 7.24 -3.42 18.33
C ASP A 129 6.49 -4.74 18.46
N ASN A 130 5.20 -4.76 18.13
CA ASN A 130 4.39 -5.97 18.15
C ASN A 130 4.88 -7.04 17.18
N ILE A 131 5.32 -6.63 15.98
CA ILE A 131 5.84 -7.54 14.96
C ILE A 131 7.19 -8.11 15.40
N LEU A 132 8.09 -7.29 15.93
CA LEU A 132 9.41 -7.73 16.40
C LEU A 132 9.32 -8.66 17.61
N LEU A 133 8.31 -8.48 18.46
CA LEU A 133 8.05 -9.34 19.63
C LEU A 133 7.25 -10.59 19.27
N PHE A 134 6.78 -10.73 18.04
CA PHE A 134 6.04 -11.90 17.60
C PHE A 134 6.92 -13.16 17.65
N GLU A 135 6.45 -14.16 18.41
CA GLU A 135 7.08 -15.46 18.50
C GLU A 135 6.25 -16.49 17.75
N VAL A 136 6.89 -17.28 16.90
CA VAL A 136 6.29 -18.47 16.30
C VAL A 136 6.20 -19.52 17.42
N ILE A 137 5.00 -19.74 17.95
CA ILE A 137 4.75 -20.89 18.82
C ILE A 137 4.69 -22.10 17.89
N GLU A 138 5.79 -22.82 17.76
CA GLU A 138 5.74 -24.14 17.14
C GLU A 138 4.77 -25.00 18.00
N PRO A 139 3.81 -25.70 17.37
CA PRO A 139 3.00 -26.63 18.12
C PRO A 139 3.97 -27.62 18.77
N GLU A 140 3.97 -27.69 20.12
CA GLU A 140 4.68 -28.76 20.81
C GLU A 140 4.27 -30.06 20.12
N ASP A 141 5.24 -30.84 19.66
CA ASP A 141 5.00 -32.18 19.20
C ASP A 141 4.17 -32.88 20.28
N GLN A 142 2.86 -32.93 20.05
CA GLN A 142 2.00 -33.78 20.84
C GLN A 142 2.42 -35.19 20.51
N ASN A 143 3.44 -35.63 21.23
CA ASN A 143 3.82 -37.04 21.31
C ASN A 143 2.67 -37.74 22.01
N TRP A 144 1.57 -37.91 21.27
CA TRP A 144 0.43 -38.72 21.70
C TRP A 144 0.84 -40.19 21.60
N THR A 145 1.51 -40.66 22.64
CA THR A 145 1.66 -42.10 22.83
C THR A 145 0.29 -42.63 23.12
N ALA A 146 -0.29 -43.31 22.12
CA ALA A 146 -1.48 -44.11 22.33
C ALA A 146 -1.20 -45.07 23.49
N ALA A 147 -1.94 -44.91 24.59
CA ALA A 147 -1.90 -45.86 25.67
C ALA A 147 -2.29 -47.23 25.14
N ASP A 148 -1.45 -48.20 25.37
CA ASP A 148 -1.71 -49.58 25.03
C ASP A 148 -3.07 -50.01 25.63
N PRO A 149 -3.91 -50.78 24.85
CA PRO A 149 -5.15 -51.29 25.39
C PRO A 149 -4.83 -52.26 26.49
N VAL A 150 -5.36 -52.00 27.69
CA VAL A 150 -5.32 -52.92 28.83
C VAL A 150 -6.05 -54.19 28.42
N THR A 151 -5.33 -55.26 28.22
CA THR A 151 -5.87 -56.61 28.08
C THR A 151 -6.39 -57.08 29.43
N GLN A 152 -7.68 -57.38 29.51
CA GLN A 152 -8.22 -58.36 30.43
C GLN A 152 -8.67 -59.59 29.64
#